data_fa906ff98812336c4a5d9615286c78c1
#
_entry.id   fa906ff98812336c4a5d9615286c78c1
#
_cell.length_a   1.000
_cell.length_b   1.000
_cell.length_c   1.000
_cell.angle_alpha   90.00
_cell.angle_beta   90.00
_cell.angle_gamma   90.00
#
_symmetry.space_group_name_H-M   'P 1'
#
loop_
_entity.id
_entity.type
_entity.pdbx_description
1 polymer ?
#
loop_
_entity_poly.entity_id
_entity_poly.type
_entity_poly.pdbx_seq_one_letter_code
_entity_poly.pdbx_strand_id
1 'polypeptide(L)'
;SSAASDVYKRQITHMAIAGFSASRALSTNNDPETACRPFQEGRDGFVMGEGAGIVVLESLDSAKERGAEIYAEVVGYGSSGDAHHITAPAPEGEGGSRAMQAALDDAGIKAQDVQYLNAHGTSTPVGDLYEVQAIKNTFGDAAKSLKVSSTKSMTGHLLGATGGIEAIFSALSIRDSKVAPTIHAITPDEECDLDIVPNVAQDLD
;
A
#
# COMPACT_ATOMS: atom_id res chain seq x y z
N SER A 1 1.99 -19.34 20.50
CA SER A 1 3.34 -18.81 20.25
C SER A 1 3.23 -17.44 19.61
N SER A 2 3.97 -16.46 20.14
CA SER A 2 4.07 -15.13 19.56
C SER A 2 5.27 -15.03 18.62
N ALA A 3 5.13 -14.27 17.55
CA ALA A 3 6.22 -13.95 16.63
C ALA A 3 6.36 -12.43 16.51
N ALA A 4 7.59 -11.94 16.44
CA ALA A 4 7.87 -10.57 16.10
C ALA A 4 8.38 -10.51 14.66
N SER A 5 7.85 -9.61 13.86
CA SER A 5 8.37 -9.30 12.55
C SER A 5 8.98 -7.91 12.57
N ASP A 6 10.27 -7.85 12.28
CA ASP A 6 11.04 -6.61 12.17
C ASP A 6 11.55 -6.49 10.74
N VAL A 7 11.22 -5.41 10.08
CA VAL A 7 11.79 -5.08 8.78
C VAL A 7 12.39 -3.69 8.84
N TYR A 8 13.71 -3.65 8.81
CA TYR A 8 14.50 -2.42 8.79
C TYR A 8 15.21 -2.27 7.46
N LYS A 9 15.13 -1.09 6.87
CA LYS A 9 15.90 -0.71 5.68
C LYS A 9 16.51 0.67 5.84
N ARG A 10 17.85 0.72 5.75
CA ARG A 10 18.63 1.94 5.56
C ARG A 10 19.25 1.89 4.19
N GLN A 11 18.51 2.35 3.19
CA GLN A 11 18.82 2.13 1.78
C GLN A 11 19.20 3.38 1.01
N ILE A 12 19.09 4.58 1.58
CA ILE A 12 19.50 5.80 0.92
C ILE A 12 21.02 5.88 0.91
N THR A 13 21.61 5.16 -0.04
CA THR A 13 23.05 5.09 -0.27
C THR A 13 23.33 5.42 -1.73
N HIS A 14 24.55 5.85 -2.01
CA HIS A 14 24.97 6.14 -3.39
C HIS A 14 24.76 4.94 -4.33
N MET A 15 25.01 3.72 -3.85
CA MET A 15 24.83 2.51 -4.66
C MET A 15 23.35 2.24 -4.94
N ALA A 16 22.46 2.35 -3.95
CA ALA A 16 21.05 2.11 -4.12
C ALA A 16 20.41 3.18 -5.04
N ILE A 17 20.73 4.45 -4.81
CA ILE A 17 20.29 5.55 -5.68
C ILE A 17 20.78 5.34 -7.11
N ALA A 18 22.06 5.01 -7.32
CA ALA A 18 22.60 4.75 -8.65
C ALA A 18 21.90 3.55 -9.33
N GLY A 19 21.66 2.46 -8.61
CA GLY A 19 20.98 1.28 -9.14
C GLY A 19 19.55 1.56 -9.60
N PHE A 20 18.72 2.19 -8.73
CA PHE A 20 17.36 2.52 -9.09
C PHE A 20 17.26 3.66 -10.13
N SER A 21 18.22 4.60 -10.14
CA SER A 21 18.32 5.61 -11.20
C SER A 21 18.65 4.97 -12.54
N ALA A 22 19.57 4.00 -12.56
CA ALA A 22 19.91 3.27 -13.79
C ALA A 22 18.72 2.48 -14.34
N SER A 23 17.85 1.96 -13.49
CA SER A 23 16.60 1.31 -13.88
C SER A 23 15.46 2.30 -14.22
N ARG A 24 15.69 3.60 -14.08
CA ARG A 24 14.70 4.68 -14.30
C ARG A 24 13.45 4.52 -13.43
N ALA A 25 13.62 4.01 -12.23
CA ALA A 25 12.50 3.77 -11.30
C ALA A 25 12.26 4.92 -10.33
N LEU A 26 13.26 5.79 -10.10
CA LEU A 26 13.14 6.94 -9.21
C LEU A 26 12.54 8.15 -9.93
N SER A 27 11.77 8.94 -9.17
CA SER A 27 11.38 10.28 -9.61
C SER A 27 12.61 11.14 -9.86
N THR A 28 12.58 11.91 -10.94
CA THR A 28 13.59 12.91 -11.28
C THR A 28 13.19 14.32 -10.80
N ASN A 29 12.00 14.45 -10.24
CA ASN A 29 11.51 15.68 -9.65
C ASN A 29 12.14 15.88 -8.26
N ASN A 30 12.80 17.01 -8.06
CA ASN A 30 13.46 17.37 -6.81
C ASN A 30 12.61 18.29 -5.91
N ASP A 31 11.40 18.61 -6.31
CA ASP A 31 10.47 19.36 -5.48
C ASP A 31 9.78 18.42 -4.47
N PRO A 32 10.02 18.56 -3.17
CA PRO A 32 9.45 17.67 -2.15
C PRO A 32 7.92 17.71 -2.11
N GLU A 33 7.30 18.81 -2.53
CA GLU A 33 5.84 18.97 -2.53
C GLU A 33 5.17 18.24 -3.70
N THR A 34 5.93 17.78 -4.69
CA THR A 34 5.38 17.19 -5.91
C THR A 34 6.12 15.96 -6.40
N ALA A 35 7.23 15.56 -5.78
CA ALA A 35 8.03 14.43 -6.22
C ALA A 35 7.30 13.09 -6.03
N CYS A 36 6.69 12.86 -4.86
CA CYS A 36 5.90 11.67 -4.58
C CYS A 36 4.41 12.01 -4.66
N ARG A 37 3.77 11.62 -5.76
CA ARG A 37 2.37 11.95 -6.08
C ARG A 37 1.61 10.75 -6.63
N PRO A 38 1.36 9.72 -5.79
CA PRO A 38 0.66 8.53 -6.24
C PRO A 38 -0.68 8.87 -6.88
N PHE A 39 -1.02 8.16 -7.96
CA PHE A 39 -2.28 8.29 -8.70
C PHE A 39 -2.51 9.63 -9.40
N GLN A 40 -1.49 10.50 -9.47
CA GLN A 40 -1.59 11.82 -10.09
C GLN A 40 -1.00 11.84 -11.48
N GLU A 41 -1.49 12.78 -12.32
CA GLU A 41 -0.86 13.06 -13.60
C GLU A 41 0.61 13.45 -13.45
N GLY A 42 1.41 13.07 -14.43
CA GLY A 42 2.82 13.41 -14.51
C GLY A 42 3.71 12.79 -13.42
N ARG A 43 3.24 11.76 -12.70
CA ARG A 43 4.09 10.94 -11.83
C ARG A 43 5.17 10.28 -12.68
N ASP A 44 6.40 10.21 -12.18
CA ASP A 44 7.56 9.81 -12.99
C ASP A 44 8.46 8.76 -12.31
N GLY A 45 8.09 8.30 -11.12
CA GLY A 45 8.87 7.32 -10.36
C GLY A 45 8.68 7.47 -8.86
N PHE A 46 9.22 6.53 -8.10
CA PHE A 46 9.10 6.58 -6.64
C PHE A 46 10.17 7.45 -5.98
N VAL A 47 9.87 7.94 -4.79
CA VAL A 47 10.83 8.58 -3.89
C VAL A 47 11.27 7.56 -2.86
N MET A 48 12.59 7.36 -2.70
CA MET A 48 13.15 6.41 -1.75
C MET A 48 13.02 6.92 -0.32
N GLY A 49 12.51 6.10 0.58
CA GLY A 49 12.43 6.37 2.02
C GLY A 49 13.25 5.37 2.83
N GLU A 50 13.46 5.66 4.12
CA GLU A 50 14.10 4.77 5.09
C GLU A 50 13.21 4.61 6.33
N GLY A 51 13.29 3.47 6.98
CA GLY A 51 12.57 3.24 8.23
C GLY A 51 12.48 1.79 8.63
N ALA A 52 11.73 1.54 9.70
CA ALA A 52 11.48 0.21 10.23
C ALA A 52 10.03 0.11 10.71
N GLY A 53 9.44 -1.08 10.55
CA GLY A 53 8.15 -1.45 11.13
C GLY A 53 8.29 -2.76 11.88
N ILE A 54 7.91 -2.78 13.15
CA ILE A 54 7.94 -3.97 14.00
C ILE A 54 6.51 -4.26 14.45
N VAL A 55 6.03 -5.46 14.15
CA VAL A 55 4.74 -5.95 14.62
C VAL A 55 4.93 -7.22 15.45
N VAL A 56 4.18 -7.35 16.52
CA VAL A 56 4.13 -8.57 17.33
C VAL A 56 2.88 -9.33 16.94
N LEU A 57 3.07 -10.52 16.37
CA LEU A 57 1.99 -11.42 16.00
C LEU A 57 1.82 -12.49 17.07
N GLU A 58 0.59 -12.72 17.48
CA GLU A 58 0.23 -13.67 18.53
C GLU A 58 -1.10 -14.33 18.17
N SER A 59 -1.32 -15.55 18.63
CA SER A 59 -2.65 -16.16 18.46
C SER A 59 -3.70 -15.40 19.27
N LEU A 60 -4.89 -15.26 18.71
CA LEU A 60 -5.99 -14.52 19.34
C LEU A 60 -6.30 -15.06 20.77
N ASP A 61 -6.27 -16.38 20.92
CA ASP A 61 -6.54 -17.01 22.22
C ASP A 61 -5.47 -16.62 23.27
N SER A 62 -4.19 -16.67 22.89
CA SER A 62 -3.09 -16.26 23.78
C SER A 62 -3.18 -14.79 24.16
N ALA A 63 -3.47 -13.93 23.19
CA ALA A 63 -3.64 -12.49 23.43
C ALA A 63 -4.79 -12.21 24.40
N LYS A 64 -5.93 -12.89 24.22
CA LYS A 64 -7.08 -12.78 25.13
C LYS A 64 -6.78 -13.33 26.53
N GLU A 65 -6.11 -14.49 26.63
CA GLU A 65 -5.77 -15.13 27.91
C GLU A 65 -4.90 -14.23 28.79
N ARG A 66 -3.92 -13.51 28.20
CA ARG A 66 -3.07 -12.59 28.95
C ARG A 66 -3.63 -11.16 29.07
N GLY A 67 -4.82 -10.90 28.56
CA GLY A 67 -5.45 -9.57 28.60
C GLY A 67 -4.71 -8.52 27.75
N ALA A 68 -4.15 -8.90 26.61
CA ALA A 68 -3.46 -7.99 25.72
C ALA A 68 -4.38 -6.94 25.11
N GLU A 69 -3.86 -5.75 24.87
CA GLU A 69 -4.48 -4.80 23.95
C GLU A 69 -4.29 -5.32 22.51
N ILE A 70 -5.38 -5.61 21.83
CA ILE A 70 -5.39 -6.12 20.46
C ILE A 70 -5.72 -4.95 19.53
N TYR A 71 -4.79 -4.60 18.64
CA TYR A 71 -4.98 -3.50 17.67
C TYR A 71 -5.83 -3.92 16.48
N ALA A 72 -5.59 -5.13 15.98
CA ALA A 72 -6.31 -5.70 14.84
C ALA A 72 -6.09 -7.23 14.80
N GLU A 73 -6.93 -7.92 14.05
CA GLU A 73 -6.74 -9.33 13.70
C GLU A 73 -6.34 -9.44 12.23
N VAL A 74 -5.34 -10.28 11.93
CA VAL A 74 -5.01 -10.66 10.56
C VAL A 74 -5.89 -11.85 10.21
N VAL A 75 -6.88 -11.63 9.37
CA VAL A 75 -7.92 -12.60 9.06
C VAL A 75 -7.73 -13.29 7.71
N GLY A 76 -6.89 -12.76 6.84
CA GLY A 76 -6.63 -13.36 5.54
C GLY A 76 -5.29 -12.95 4.96
N TYR A 77 -4.79 -13.79 4.06
CA TYR A 77 -3.54 -13.59 3.35
C TYR A 77 -3.65 -14.02 1.90
N GLY A 78 -3.07 -13.24 1.00
CA GLY A 78 -2.97 -13.56 -0.41
C GLY A 78 -1.60 -13.23 -0.98
N SER A 79 -1.10 -14.10 -1.84
CA SER A 79 0.18 -13.91 -2.50
C SER A 79 0.13 -14.40 -3.94
N SER A 80 0.81 -13.70 -4.81
CA SER A 80 0.95 -14.06 -6.22
C SER A 80 2.32 -13.67 -6.74
N GLY A 81 2.70 -14.20 -7.88
CA GLY A 81 3.86 -13.77 -8.65
C GLY A 81 3.44 -13.62 -10.11
N ASP A 82 3.84 -12.50 -10.74
CA ASP A 82 3.42 -12.19 -12.12
C ASP A 82 4.13 -13.04 -13.16
N ALA A 83 5.40 -13.41 -12.91
CA ALA A 83 6.27 -14.10 -13.87
C ALA A 83 6.27 -13.44 -15.28
N HIS A 84 6.12 -12.11 -15.32
CA HIS A 84 5.95 -11.32 -16.53
C HIS A 84 7.23 -10.56 -16.91
N HIS A 85 7.70 -9.69 -16.04
CA HIS A 85 8.86 -8.83 -16.26
C HIS A 85 9.65 -8.68 -14.96
N ILE A 86 10.94 -8.29 -15.07
CA ILE A 86 11.83 -8.20 -13.90
C ILE A 86 11.40 -7.10 -12.91
N THR A 87 10.76 -6.03 -13.38
CA THR A 87 10.32 -4.90 -12.54
C THR A 87 8.91 -4.41 -12.82
N ALA A 88 8.39 -4.58 -14.03
CA ALA A 88 7.05 -4.12 -14.39
C ALA A 88 5.99 -5.14 -13.97
N PRO A 89 4.84 -4.69 -13.42
CA PRO A 89 3.73 -5.57 -13.13
C PRO A 89 3.13 -6.16 -14.41
N ALA A 90 2.44 -7.28 -14.28
CA ALA A 90 1.67 -7.86 -15.38
C ALA A 90 0.58 -6.88 -15.85
N PRO A 91 0.24 -6.87 -17.16
CA PRO A 91 -0.83 -6.01 -17.68
C PRO A 91 -2.12 -6.15 -16.89
N GLU A 92 -2.86 -5.05 -16.78
CA GLU A 92 -4.16 -4.98 -16.10
C GLU A 92 -4.09 -5.33 -14.59
N GLY A 93 -2.87 -5.42 -14.01
CA GLY A 93 -2.68 -5.73 -12.60
C GLY A 93 -3.14 -7.14 -12.21
N GLU A 94 -3.05 -8.10 -13.13
CA GLU A 94 -3.56 -9.47 -12.96
C GLU A 94 -3.03 -10.14 -11.68
N GLY A 95 -1.73 -10.03 -11.41
CA GLY A 95 -1.13 -10.60 -10.19
C GLY A 95 -1.65 -9.93 -8.91
N GLY A 96 -1.79 -8.61 -8.93
CA GLY A 96 -2.39 -7.86 -7.82
C GLY A 96 -3.83 -8.30 -7.54
N SER A 97 -4.64 -8.46 -8.59
CA SER A 97 -6.01 -8.98 -8.47
C SER A 97 -6.05 -10.37 -7.84
N ARG A 98 -5.18 -11.29 -8.28
CA ARG A 98 -5.11 -12.65 -7.70
C ARG A 98 -4.73 -12.62 -6.22
N ALA A 99 -3.78 -11.77 -5.84
CA ALA A 99 -3.36 -11.66 -4.44
C ALA A 99 -4.50 -11.12 -3.56
N MET A 100 -5.18 -10.05 -4.01
CA MET A 100 -6.32 -9.49 -3.28
C MET A 100 -7.48 -10.48 -3.19
N GLN A 101 -7.84 -11.17 -4.29
CA GLN A 101 -8.89 -12.18 -4.26
C GLN A 101 -8.55 -13.34 -3.33
N ALA A 102 -7.31 -13.82 -3.35
CA ALA A 102 -6.88 -14.88 -2.45
C ALA A 102 -6.96 -14.46 -0.97
N ALA A 103 -6.65 -13.19 -0.65
CA ALA A 103 -6.80 -12.68 0.70
C ALA A 103 -8.27 -12.60 1.14
N LEU A 104 -9.18 -12.19 0.26
CA LEU A 104 -10.63 -12.17 0.52
C LEU A 104 -11.16 -13.59 0.75
N ASP A 105 -10.75 -14.54 -0.10
CA ASP A 105 -11.16 -15.93 -0.01
C ASP A 105 -10.65 -16.59 1.29
N ASP A 106 -9.41 -16.35 1.67
CA ASP A 106 -8.79 -16.85 2.91
C ASP A 106 -9.48 -16.27 4.16
N ALA A 107 -9.81 -14.97 4.11
CA ALA A 107 -10.57 -14.31 5.18
C ALA A 107 -12.05 -14.71 5.25
N GLY A 108 -12.59 -15.29 4.18
CA GLY A 108 -14.02 -15.61 4.08
C GLY A 108 -14.94 -14.39 4.04
N ILE A 109 -14.44 -13.24 3.57
CA ILE A 109 -15.18 -11.99 3.44
C ILE A 109 -15.40 -11.62 1.97
N LYS A 110 -16.33 -10.71 1.73
CA LYS A 110 -16.65 -10.23 0.39
C LYS A 110 -15.99 -8.86 0.15
N ALA A 111 -15.80 -8.52 -1.11
CA ALA A 111 -15.25 -7.23 -1.52
C ALA A 111 -15.95 -6.02 -0.86
N GLN A 112 -17.28 -6.07 -0.72
CA GLN A 112 -18.06 -4.99 -0.09
C GLN A 112 -17.86 -4.85 1.42
N ASP A 113 -17.25 -5.84 2.07
CA ASP A 113 -16.97 -5.80 3.51
C ASP A 113 -15.67 -5.06 3.81
N VAL A 114 -14.88 -4.73 2.77
CA VAL A 114 -13.62 -3.99 2.90
C VAL A 114 -13.90 -2.49 2.77
N GLN A 115 -13.53 -1.74 3.78
CA GLN A 115 -13.74 -0.28 3.82
C GLN A 115 -12.50 0.50 3.39
N TYR A 116 -11.30 -0.05 3.59
CA TYR A 116 -10.04 0.62 3.32
C TYR A 116 -9.01 -0.32 2.69
N LEU A 117 -8.26 0.20 1.73
CA LEU A 117 -7.11 -0.44 1.11
C LEU A 117 -5.91 0.50 1.19
N ASN A 118 -4.88 0.08 1.93
CA ASN A 118 -3.58 0.75 1.89
C ASN A 118 -2.83 0.27 0.65
N ALA A 119 -2.73 1.13 -0.34
CA ALA A 119 -2.22 0.79 -1.65
C ALA A 119 -0.69 0.74 -1.71
N HIS A 120 -0.17 -0.01 -2.66
CA HIS A 120 1.25 0.08 -3.01
C HIS A 120 1.60 1.47 -3.52
N GLY A 121 0.85 2.01 -4.49
CA GLY A 121 0.85 3.41 -4.90
C GLY A 121 2.21 4.11 -4.85
N THR A 122 3.14 3.71 -5.70
CA THR A 122 4.54 4.14 -5.62
C THR A 122 4.84 5.45 -6.36
N SER A 123 3.84 6.07 -6.97
CA SER A 123 4.03 7.23 -7.86
C SER A 123 4.76 6.87 -9.17
N THR A 124 4.60 5.62 -9.62
CA THR A 124 5.16 5.17 -10.91
C THR A 124 4.08 5.18 -11.99
N PRO A 125 4.42 5.53 -13.25
CA PRO A 125 3.41 5.64 -14.32
C PRO A 125 2.58 4.38 -14.52
N VAL A 126 3.24 3.23 -14.65
CA VAL A 126 2.58 1.96 -14.95
C VAL A 126 2.10 1.24 -13.69
N GLY A 127 2.89 1.31 -12.60
CA GLY A 127 2.58 0.62 -11.35
C GLY A 127 1.25 1.06 -10.76
N ASP A 128 1.06 2.36 -10.62
CA ASP A 128 -0.16 2.93 -10.05
C ASP A 128 -1.40 2.66 -10.92
N LEU A 129 -1.25 2.76 -12.26
CA LEU A 129 -2.32 2.46 -13.20
C LEU A 129 -2.78 1.00 -13.08
N TYR A 130 -1.85 0.05 -13.11
CA TYR A 130 -2.19 -1.36 -13.02
C TYR A 130 -2.71 -1.76 -11.64
N GLU A 131 -2.29 -1.07 -10.59
CA GLU A 131 -2.89 -1.26 -9.26
C GLU A 131 -4.35 -0.78 -9.21
N VAL A 132 -4.66 0.36 -9.80
CA VAL A 132 -6.06 0.84 -9.95
C VAL A 132 -6.91 -0.19 -10.72
N GLN A 133 -6.38 -0.74 -11.80
CA GLN A 133 -7.06 -1.79 -12.57
C GLN A 133 -7.26 -3.06 -11.75
N ALA A 134 -6.23 -3.49 -11.00
CA ALA A 134 -6.32 -4.64 -10.09
C ALA A 134 -7.40 -4.45 -9.03
N ILE A 135 -7.48 -3.26 -8.42
CA ILE A 135 -8.50 -2.92 -7.43
C ILE A 135 -9.90 -2.99 -8.06
N LYS A 136 -10.09 -2.36 -9.22
CA LYS A 136 -11.37 -2.40 -9.94
C LYS A 136 -11.79 -3.83 -10.32
N ASN A 137 -10.85 -4.64 -10.80
CA ASN A 137 -11.09 -6.03 -11.17
C ASN A 137 -11.50 -6.90 -9.97
N THR A 138 -10.89 -6.67 -8.81
CA THR A 138 -11.15 -7.45 -7.59
C THR A 138 -12.43 -7.00 -6.89
N PHE A 139 -12.63 -5.69 -6.74
CA PHE A 139 -13.71 -5.14 -5.93
C PHE A 139 -14.97 -4.82 -6.74
N GLY A 140 -14.89 -4.74 -8.07
CA GLY A 140 -16.04 -4.46 -8.92
C GLY A 140 -16.79 -3.18 -8.50
N ASP A 141 -18.10 -3.28 -8.30
CA ASP A 141 -18.90 -2.14 -7.85
C ASP A 141 -18.54 -1.66 -6.44
N ALA A 142 -17.99 -2.52 -5.58
CA ALA A 142 -17.56 -2.14 -4.24
C ALA A 142 -16.36 -1.17 -4.27
N ALA A 143 -15.58 -1.14 -5.35
CA ALA A 143 -14.49 -0.18 -5.53
C ALA A 143 -14.94 1.30 -5.44
N LYS A 144 -16.21 1.58 -5.74
CA LYS A 144 -16.78 2.94 -5.69
C LYS A 144 -16.92 3.50 -4.28
N SER A 145 -17.02 2.63 -3.27
CA SER A 145 -17.12 3.00 -1.85
C SER A 145 -15.86 2.68 -1.05
N LEU A 146 -14.91 2.00 -1.68
CA LEU A 146 -13.64 1.65 -1.07
C LEU A 146 -12.74 2.87 -0.96
N LYS A 147 -12.28 3.18 0.25
CA LYS A 147 -11.25 4.19 0.46
C LYS A 147 -9.88 3.58 0.14
N VAL A 148 -9.14 4.23 -0.73
CA VAL A 148 -7.80 3.79 -1.15
C VAL A 148 -6.81 4.89 -0.84
N SER A 149 -5.71 4.61 -0.15
CA SER A 149 -4.67 5.63 -0.02
C SER A 149 -3.27 5.06 -0.12
N SER A 150 -2.36 5.87 -0.62
CA SER A 150 -0.93 5.57 -0.58
C SER A 150 -0.23 6.44 0.45
N THR A 151 0.13 5.82 1.57
CA THR A 151 0.94 6.47 2.60
C THR A 151 2.37 6.78 2.15
N LYS A 152 2.81 6.21 1.02
CA LYS A 152 4.09 6.54 0.40
C LYS A 152 4.17 7.99 -0.08
N SER A 153 3.03 8.64 -0.30
CA SER A 153 3.00 10.10 -0.52
C SER A 153 3.66 10.89 0.61
N MET A 154 3.63 10.37 1.84
CA MET A 154 4.21 10.99 3.03
C MET A 154 5.57 10.41 3.41
N THR A 155 5.74 9.09 3.27
CA THR A 155 6.93 8.38 3.78
C THR A 155 7.98 8.10 2.72
N GLY A 156 7.63 8.22 1.44
CA GLY A 156 8.40 7.59 0.37
C GLY A 156 8.27 6.05 0.40
N HIS A 157 8.99 5.41 -0.48
CA HIS A 157 9.00 3.96 -0.59
C HIS A 157 10.19 3.35 0.17
N LEU A 158 9.92 2.69 1.27
CA LEU A 158 10.94 2.04 2.12
C LEU A 158 11.33 0.65 1.62
N LEU A 159 10.95 0.29 0.40
CA LEU A 159 11.20 -1.03 -0.20
C LEU A 159 10.76 -2.17 0.74
N GLY A 160 11.70 -3.00 1.21
CA GLY A 160 11.39 -4.14 2.07
C GLY A 160 10.76 -3.77 3.43
N ALA A 161 10.96 -2.55 3.95
CA ALA A 161 10.38 -2.12 5.21
C ALA A 161 8.96 -1.53 5.04
N THR A 162 8.56 -1.19 3.80
CA THR A 162 7.29 -0.53 3.54
C THR A 162 6.09 -1.32 4.07
N GLY A 163 6.02 -2.62 3.77
CA GLY A 163 4.90 -3.45 4.22
C GLY A 163 4.75 -3.50 5.74
N GLY A 164 5.87 -3.45 6.47
CA GLY A 164 5.85 -3.41 7.93
C GLY A 164 5.19 -2.15 8.48
N ILE A 165 5.57 -0.97 7.96
CA ILE A 165 4.95 0.29 8.40
C ILE A 165 3.51 0.43 7.91
N GLU A 166 3.19 -0.03 6.71
CA GLU A 166 1.84 0.02 6.15
C GLU A 166 0.87 -0.91 6.89
N ALA A 167 1.33 -2.07 7.35
CA ALA A 167 0.56 -2.92 8.25
C ALA A 167 0.24 -2.21 9.58
N ILE A 168 1.21 -1.48 10.15
CA ILE A 168 1.00 -0.67 11.35
C ILE A 168 -0.02 0.45 11.07
N PHE A 169 0.11 1.18 9.96
CA PHE A 169 -0.85 2.24 9.60
C PHE A 169 -2.26 1.67 9.41
N SER A 170 -2.39 0.51 8.79
CA SER A 170 -3.69 -0.16 8.62
C SER A 170 -4.30 -0.56 9.96
N ALA A 171 -3.51 -1.13 10.87
CA ALA A 171 -3.97 -1.47 12.23
C ALA A 171 -4.39 -0.23 13.03
N LEU A 172 -3.64 0.87 12.90
CA LEU A 172 -3.99 2.15 13.52
C LEU A 172 -5.24 2.77 12.89
N SER A 173 -5.44 2.61 11.59
CA SER A 173 -6.67 3.06 10.92
C SER A 173 -7.91 2.36 11.47
N ILE A 174 -7.83 1.07 11.77
CA ILE A 174 -8.90 0.32 12.45
C ILE A 174 -9.12 0.86 13.85
N ARG A 175 -8.08 1.00 14.65
CA ARG A 175 -8.17 1.48 16.04
C ARG A 175 -8.78 2.87 16.14
N ASP A 176 -8.35 3.78 15.26
CA ASP A 176 -8.70 5.20 15.35
C ASP A 176 -9.90 5.56 14.47
N SER A 177 -10.46 4.57 13.73
CA SER A 177 -11.52 4.77 12.74
C SER A 177 -11.21 5.90 11.75
N LYS A 178 -9.96 5.96 11.29
CA LYS A 178 -9.47 7.00 10.37
C LYS A 178 -8.46 6.42 9.39
N VAL A 179 -8.53 6.87 8.14
CA VAL A 179 -7.55 6.54 7.11
C VAL A 179 -6.66 7.73 6.83
N ALA A 180 -5.36 7.45 6.69
CA ALA A 180 -4.39 8.44 6.28
C ALA A 180 -4.59 8.83 4.80
N PRO A 181 -4.34 10.10 4.44
CA PRO A 181 -4.56 10.56 3.07
C PRO A 181 -3.44 10.13 2.12
N THR A 182 -3.74 10.20 0.82
CA THR A 182 -2.75 10.40 -0.22
C THR A 182 -2.52 11.90 -0.35
N ILE A 183 -1.38 12.41 0.12
CA ILE A 183 -1.05 13.82 -0.02
C ILE A 183 -0.49 14.13 -1.42
N HIS A 184 -0.35 15.41 -1.76
CA HIS A 184 0.05 15.91 -3.08
C HIS A 184 -0.96 15.53 -4.20
N ALA A 185 -2.21 15.27 -3.81
CA ALA A 185 -3.29 14.97 -4.74
C ALA A 185 -3.83 16.29 -5.33
N ILE A 186 -3.27 16.72 -6.46
CA ILE A 186 -3.58 17.98 -7.13
C ILE A 186 -4.39 17.72 -8.40
N THR A 187 -3.91 16.82 -9.25
CA THR A 187 -4.53 16.47 -10.52
C THR A 187 -4.58 14.96 -10.65
N PRO A 188 -5.67 14.31 -10.25
CA PRO A 188 -5.82 12.86 -10.41
C PRO A 188 -5.64 12.46 -11.87
N ASP A 189 -4.98 11.32 -12.09
CA ASP A 189 -4.91 10.69 -13.40
C ASP A 189 -6.33 10.30 -13.84
N GLU A 190 -6.70 10.57 -15.08
CA GLU A 190 -8.05 10.29 -15.62
C GLU A 190 -8.45 8.81 -15.49
N GLU A 191 -7.48 7.90 -15.48
CA GLU A 191 -7.73 6.47 -15.31
C GLU A 191 -7.88 6.05 -13.84
N CYS A 192 -7.60 6.97 -12.89
CA CYS A 192 -7.76 6.76 -11.44
C CYS A 192 -9.03 7.43 -10.92
N ASP A 193 -10.16 6.74 -11.04
CA ASP A 193 -11.48 7.18 -10.59
C ASP A 193 -11.89 6.57 -9.23
N LEU A 194 -10.91 6.20 -8.39
CA LEU A 194 -11.11 5.70 -7.03
C LEU A 194 -11.09 6.85 -6.01
N ASP A 195 -11.73 6.66 -4.84
CA ASP A 195 -11.52 7.54 -3.69
C ASP A 195 -10.12 7.32 -3.12
N ILE A 196 -9.17 8.12 -3.55
CA ILE A 196 -7.77 8.05 -3.11
C ILE A 196 -7.52 8.74 -1.77
N VAL A 197 -8.56 9.13 -1.04
CA VAL A 197 -8.46 9.91 0.22
C VAL A 197 -7.55 11.14 0.02
N PRO A 198 -7.93 12.11 -0.82
CA PRO A 198 -7.02 13.16 -1.24
C PRO A 198 -6.73 14.16 -0.13
N ASN A 199 -5.46 14.37 0.17
CA ASN A 199 -4.87 15.41 1.01
C ASN A 199 -5.32 15.48 2.48
N VAL A 200 -6.50 14.99 2.83
CA VAL A 200 -7.06 15.07 4.19
C VAL A 200 -7.51 13.69 4.66
N ALA A 201 -7.15 13.33 5.89
CA ALA A 201 -7.60 12.07 6.49
C ALA A 201 -9.14 12.02 6.55
N GLN A 202 -9.68 10.84 6.31
CA GLN A 202 -11.13 10.58 6.33
C GLN A 202 -11.48 9.60 7.44
N ASP A 203 -12.69 9.70 7.96
CA ASP A 203 -13.21 8.74 8.93
C ASP A 203 -13.56 7.40 8.23
N LEU A 204 -13.39 6.28 8.95
CA LEU A 204 -13.97 4.98 8.61
C LEU A 204 -15.29 4.84 9.37
N ASP A 205 -16.33 4.44 8.66
CA ASP A 205 -17.67 4.21 9.23
C ASP A 205 -17.75 2.86 9.97
#